data_87e095b6969dcf10b86da0c95a490d4d
#
_entry.id   87e095b6969dcf10b86da0c95a490d4d
#
_cell.length_a   1.000
_cell.length_b   1.000
_cell.length_c   1.000
_cell.angle_alpha   90.00
_cell.angle_beta   90.00
_cell.angle_gamma   90.00
#
_symmetry.space_group_name_H-M   'P 1'
#
loop_
_entity.id
_entity.type
_entity.pdbx_description
1 polymer ?
#
loop_
_entity_poly.entity_id
_entity_poly.type
_entity_poly.pdbx_seq_one_letter_code
_entity_poly.pdbx_strand_id
1 'polypeptide(L)' 'MTLSELSECYEAAAVPLRRRLKELRGMLAAAEDPEEVFHIKRRIAELTPMLTQMNELAELTAHYYDRGYYRSEKYTL' A
#
# COMPACT_ATOMS: atom_id res chain seq x y z
N MET A 1 17.90 12.87 4.07
CA MET A 1 16.88 11.93 4.54
C MET A 1 17.44 10.53 4.61
N THR A 2 17.24 9.87 5.73
CA THR A 2 17.73 8.49 5.86
C THR A 2 16.74 7.52 5.27
N LEU A 3 17.18 6.28 5.06
CA LEU A 3 16.28 5.24 4.56
C LEU A 3 15.16 4.95 5.57
N SER A 4 15.48 5.08 6.85
CA SER A 4 14.47 4.89 7.88
C SER A 4 13.38 5.95 7.78
N GLU A 5 13.77 7.21 7.59
CA GLU A 5 12.81 8.28 7.41
C GLU A 5 11.99 8.10 6.14
N LEU A 6 12.64 7.63 5.10
CA LEU A 6 11.96 7.38 3.84
C LEU A 6 10.90 6.29 3.99
N SER A 7 11.25 5.23 4.74
CA SER A 7 10.30 4.17 5.01
C SER A 7 9.08 4.70 5.75
N GLU A 8 9.29 5.57 6.72
CA GLU A 8 8.20 6.17 7.46
C GLU A 8 7.32 7.03 6.55
N CYS A 9 7.94 7.72 5.61
CA CYS A 9 7.18 8.53 4.66
C CYS A 9 6.28 7.67 3.80
N TYR A 10 6.78 6.52 3.35
CA TYR A 10 5.96 5.62 2.54
C TYR A 10 4.82 5.05 3.36
N GLU A 11 5.07 4.70 4.62
CA GLU A 11 4.03 4.19 5.48
C GLU A 11 2.97 5.26 5.74
N ALA A 12 3.43 6.48 6.00
CA ALA A 12 2.50 7.59 6.23
C ALA A 12 1.65 7.84 5.00
N ALA A 13 2.23 7.71 3.82
CA ALA A 13 1.49 7.91 2.58
C ALA A 13 0.46 6.81 2.35
N ALA A 14 0.71 5.62 2.90
CA ALA A 14 -0.20 4.50 2.73
C ALA A 14 -1.44 4.61 3.61
N VAL A 15 -1.34 5.34 4.72
CA VAL A 15 -2.45 5.45 5.67
C VAL A 15 -3.72 6.02 5.02
N PRO A 16 -3.66 7.17 4.33
CA PRO A 16 -4.88 7.67 3.70
C PRO A 16 -5.40 6.74 2.60
N LEU A 17 -4.52 6.02 1.93
CA LEU A 17 -4.96 5.08 0.91
C LEU A 17 -5.72 3.92 1.54
N ARG A 18 -5.24 3.39 2.66
CA ARG A 18 -5.92 2.33 3.37
C ARG A 18 -7.28 2.79 3.87
N ARG A 19 -7.34 4.00 4.39
CA ARG A 19 -8.59 4.56 4.88
C ARG A 19 -9.59 4.71 3.76
N ARG A 20 -9.12 5.22 2.63
CA ARG A 20 -10.01 5.41 1.49
C ARG A 20 -10.53 4.08 0.96
N LEU A 21 -9.67 3.07 0.91
CA LEU A 21 -10.09 1.75 0.46
C LEU A 21 -11.12 1.16 1.41
N LYS A 22 -10.93 1.35 2.70
CA LYS A 22 -11.89 0.86 3.68
C LYS A 22 -13.24 1.54 3.50
N GLU A 23 -13.24 2.84 3.26
CA GLU A 23 -14.46 3.58 3.01
C GLU A 23 -15.14 3.06 1.76
N LEU A 24 -14.37 2.83 0.69
CA LEU A 24 -14.93 2.36 -0.56
C LEU A 24 -15.53 0.97 -0.42
N ARG A 25 -14.88 0.10 0.35
CA ARG A 25 -15.43 -1.23 0.59
C ARG A 25 -16.73 -1.16 1.37
N GLY A 26 -16.81 -0.23 2.32
CA GLY A 26 -18.05 -0.03 3.05
C GLY A 26 -19.17 0.47 2.14
N MET A 27 -18.83 1.41 1.25
CA MET A 27 -19.79 1.91 0.30
C MET A 27 -20.25 0.82 -0.66
N LEU A 28 -19.31 -0.05 -1.05
CA LEU A 28 -19.64 -1.14 -1.96
C LEU A 28 -20.62 -2.09 -1.29
N ALA A 29 -20.40 -2.39 -0.02
CA ALA A 29 -21.30 -3.30 0.71
C ALA A 29 -22.70 -2.72 0.83
N ALA A 30 -22.82 -1.40 0.86
CA ALA A 30 -24.11 -0.74 1.00
C ALA A 30 -24.75 -0.36 -0.34
N ALA A 31 -23.99 -0.44 -1.42
CA ALA A 31 -24.49 -0.02 -2.73
C ALA A 31 -25.48 -1.02 -3.29
N GLU A 32 -26.55 -0.52 -3.88
CA GLU A 32 -27.56 -1.37 -4.49
C GLU A 32 -27.67 -1.12 -5.99
N ASP A 33 -27.26 0.05 -6.44
CA ASP A 33 -27.31 0.42 -7.83
C ASP A 33 -26.13 -0.21 -8.58
N PRO A 34 -26.36 -1.00 -9.64
CA PRO A 34 -25.27 -1.61 -10.40
C PRO A 34 -24.25 -0.61 -10.93
N GLU A 35 -24.71 0.57 -11.31
CA GLU A 35 -23.82 1.61 -11.82
C GLU A 35 -22.91 2.10 -10.73
N GLU A 36 -23.47 2.31 -9.55
CA GLU A 36 -22.70 2.73 -8.39
C GLU A 36 -21.68 1.66 -8.01
N VAL A 37 -22.12 0.40 -8.01
CA VAL A 37 -21.23 -0.71 -7.71
C VAL A 37 -20.05 -0.73 -8.67
N PHE A 38 -20.33 -0.53 -9.95
CA PHE A 38 -19.29 -0.52 -10.96
C PHE A 38 -18.25 0.57 -10.69
N HIS A 39 -18.72 1.77 -10.40
CA HIS A 39 -17.82 2.88 -10.16
C HIS A 39 -16.98 2.67 -8.90
N ILE A 40 -17.58 2.12 -7.85
CA ILE A 40 -16.85 1.88 -6.62
C ILE A 40 -15.78 0.79 -6.85
N LYS A 41 -16.13 -0.27 -7.52
CA LYS A 41 -15.18 -1.34 -7.82
C LYS A 41 -14.01 -0.82 -8.66
N ARG A 42 -14.31 0.03 -9.61
CA ARG A 42 -13.28 0.62 -10.45
C ARG A 42 -12.33 1.46 -9.62
N ARG A 43 -12.88 2.23 -8.68
CA ARG A 43 -12.06 3.07 -7.82
C ARG A 43 -11.16 2.23 -6.93
N ILE A 44 -11.71 1.15 -6.38
CA ILE A 44 -10.93 0.24 -5.56
C ILE A 44 -9.78 -0.35 -6.38
N ALA A 45 -10.08 -0.76 -7.61
CA ALA A 45 -9.06 -1.34 -8.48
C ALA A 45 -7.96 -0.34 -8.81
N GLU A 46 -8.30 0.94 -8.87
CA GLU A 46 -7.30 1.97 -9.14
C GLU A 46 -6.41 2.22 -7.93
N LEU A 47 -6.98 2.18 -6.74
CA LEU A 47 -6.23 2.51 -5.54
C LEU A 47 -5.42 1.34 -4.98
N THR A 48 -5.86 0.12 -5.20
CA THR A 48 -5.19 -1.05 -4.65
C THR A 48 -3.73 -1.16 -5.06
N PRO A 49 -3.39 -1.03 -6.35
CA PRO A 49 -1.97 -1.10 -6.73
C PRO A 49 -1.14 0.02 -6.12
N MET A 50 -1.73 1.19 -5.95
CA MET A 50 -1.02 2.29 -5.32
C MET A 50 -0.66 1.97 -3.88
N LEU A 51 -1.61 1.41 -3.15
CA LEU A 51 -1.36 1.02 -1.77
C LEU A 51 -0.33 -0.10 -1.69
N THR A 52 -0.45 -1.10 -2.56
CA THR A 52 0.50 -2.20 -2.60
C THR A 52 1.91 -1.67 -2.85
N GLN A 53 2.04 -0.74 -3.80
CA GLN A 53 3.32 -0.17 -4.13
C GLN A 53 3.90 0.61 -2.95
N MET A 54 3.08 1.38 -2.27
CA MET A 54 3.55 2.12 -1.09
C MET A 54 4.02 1.19 0.00
N ASN A 55 3.27 0.12 0.25
CA ASN A 55 3.65 -0.85 1.26
C ASN A 55 4.94 -1.56 0.90
N GLU A 56 5.10 -1.91 -0.36
CA GLU A 56 6.32 -2.58 -0.81
C GLU A 56 7.53 -1.67 -0.70
N LEU A 57 7.35 -0.41 -1.06
CA LEU A 57 8.45 0.54 -0.94
C LEU A 57 8.83 0.77 0.51
N ALA A 58 7.85 0.86 1.39
CA ALA A 58 8.13 1.04 2.81
C ALA A 58 8.89 -0.15 3.36
N GLU A 59 8.45 -1.34 3.01
CA GLU A 59 9.10 -2.54 3.49
C GLU A 59 10.51 -2.70 2.92
N LEU A 60 10.64 -2.42 1.65
CA LEU A 60 11.93 -2.53 0.98
C LEU A 60 12.95 -1.58 1.59
N THR A 61 12.57 -0.33 1.80
CA THR A 61 13.50 0.64 2.36
C THR A 61 13.86 0.30 3.80
N ALA A 62 12.90 -0.21 4.56
CA ALA A 62 13.17 -0.61 5.92
C ALA A 62 14.17 -1.77 5.97
N HIS A 63 13.98 -2.74 5.10
CA HIS A 63 14.88 -3.89 5.05
C HIS A 63 16.25 -3.52 4.52
N TYR A 64 16.27 -2.63 3.57
CA TYR A 64 17.53 -2.18 3.02
C TYR A 64 18.34 -1.46 4.09
N TYR A 65 17.68 -0.73 4.94
CA TYR A 65 18.34 -0.06 6.05
C TYR A 65 18.80 -1.07 7.07
N ASP A 66 18.09 -2.15 7.23
CA ASP A 66 18.46 -3.23 8.14
C ASP A 66 19.46 -4.13 7.44
N ARG A 67 20.74 -3.85 7.68
CA ARG A 67 21.77 -4.56 6.98
C ARG A 67 21.79 -6.05 7.28
N GLY A 68 21.41 -6.40 8.48
CA GLY A 68 21.39 -7.81 8.85
C GLY A 68 20.48 -8.61 7.97
N TYR A 69 19.38 -8.03 7.62
CA TYR A 69 18.41 -8.72 6.81
C TYR A 69 18.95 -9.00 5.41
N TYR A 70 19.32 -7.96 4.71
CA TYR A 70 19.55 -8.18 3.32
C TYR A 70 20.96 -8.68 3.04
N ARG A 71 21.76 -8.71 4.07
CA ARG A 71 23.04 -9.34 3.90
C ARG A 71 22.92 -10.84 3.79
N SER A 72 21.74 -11.34 4.03
CA SER A 72 21.59 -12.77 4.00
C SER A 72 21.99 -13.34 2.65
N GLU A 73 22.32 -14.59 2.64
CA GLU A 73 22.86 -15.25 1.46
C GLU A 73 21.88 -15.35 0.33
N LYS A 74 20.66 -15.07 0.58
CA LYS A 74 19.68 -15.14 -0.49
C LYS A 74 20.03 -14.22 -1.64
N TYR A 75 20.81 -13.24 -1.36
CA TYR A 75 21.21 -12.31 -2.41
C TYR A 75 22.40 -12.78 -3.18
N THR A 76 23.07 -13.73 -2.66
CA THR A 76 24.25 -14.24 -3.34
C THR A 76 23.92 -15.34 -4.30
N LEU A 77 22.69 -15.67 -4.37
CA LEU A 77 22.28 -16.74 -5.28
C LEU A 77 22.29 -16.37 -6.74
#